data_5d79e6a6612d0075c1d4b11d06518b85
#
_entry.id   5d79e6a6612d0075c1d4b11d06518b85
#
_cell.length_a   1.000
_cell.length_b   1.000
_cell.length_c   1.000
_cell.angle_alpha   90.00
_cell.angle_beta   90.00
_cell.angle_gamma   90.00
#
_symmetry.space_group_name_H-M   'P 1'
#
loop_
_entity.id
_entity.type
_entity.pdbx_description
1 polymer ?
#
loop_
_entity_poly.entity_id
_entity_poly.type
_entity_poly.pdbx_seq_one_letter_code
_entity_poly.pdbx_strand_id
1 'polypeptide(L)'
;MNTRLIYGLLMVCLSWTSVAWSAEEGEAIERTVKEAAMAAATFSETRDKQAVLKLYTKDYVGIQDGETETRDSIEKWFADYESELNKGSTLRFISAVSNIRVRVPGPTAWATYDYVFQAIRKGELEAQDSGQCTTLLRKEGSTWLIQH
;
A
#
# COMPACT_ATOMS: atom_id res chain seq x y z
N MET A 1 6.49 -12.65 -73.12
CA MET A 1 7.26 -12.00 -72.05
C MET A 1 6.36 -11.83 -70.82
N ASN A 2 6.51 -12.68 -69.83
CA ASN A 2 5.67 -12.70 -68.62
C ASN A 2 6.42 -12.02 -67.49
N THR A 3 5.96 -10.85 -67.09
CA THR A 3 6.49 -10.15 -65.91
C THR A 3 5.65 -10.52 -64.70
N ARG A 4 6.16 -11.37 -63.82
CA ARG A 4 5.52 -11.71 -62.51
C ARG A 4 5.90 -10.63 -61.50
N LEU A 5 4.90 -9.84 -61.08
CA LEU A 5 4.98 -8.98 -59.90
C LEU A 5 4.95 -9.83 -58.66
N ILE A 6 6.03 -9.82 -57.87
CA ILE A 6 6.10 -10.42 -56.53
C ILE A 6 5.69 -9.34 -55.55
N TYR A 7 4.46 -9.42 -55.03
CA TYR A 7 4.04 -8.63 -53.88
C TYR A 7 4.67 -9.23 -52.60
N GLY A 8 5.70 -8.56 -52.12
CA GLY A 8 6.26 -8.84 -50.81
C GLY A 8 5.30 -8.35 -49.71
N LEU A 9 4.62 -9.28 -49.06
CA LEU A 9 3.78 -9.00 -47.90
C LEU A 9 4.71 -8.75 -46.68
N LEU A 10 4.93 -7.47 -46.38
CA LEU A 10 5.64 -7.07 -45.16
C LEU A 10 4.70 -7.29 -43.96
N MET A 11 4.81 -8.46 -43.32
CA MET A 11 4.16 -8.69 -42.03
C MET A 11 4.89 -7.89 -40.96
N VAL A 12 4.34 -6.72 -40.65
CA VAL A 12 4.74 -5.98 -39.43
C VAL A 12 4.16 -6.72 -38.24
N CYS A 13 4.94 -7.62 -37.64
CA CYS A 13 4.65 -8.17 -36.34
C CYS A 13 4.74 -7.03 -35.30
N LEU A 14 3.61 -6.39 -35.01
CA LEU A 14 3.45 -5.57 -33.81
C LEU A 14 3.54 -6.53 -32.63
N SER A 15 4.75 -6.73 -32.13
CA SER A 15 4.98 -7.34 -30.83
C SER A 15 4.37 -6.42 -29.77
N TRP A 16 3.15 -6.73 -29.37
CA TRP A 16 2.59 -6.21 -28.13
C TRP A 16 3.44 -6.80 -27.02
N THR A 17 4.43 -6.06 -26.58
CA THR A 17 5.10 -6.35 -25.31
C THR A 17 4.07 -6.06 -24.23
N SER A 18 3.26 -7.08 -23.90
CA SER A 18 2.59 -7.10 -22.62
C SER A 18 3.71 -7.03 -21.59
N VAL A 19 3.83 -5.90 -20.89
CA VAL A 19 4.72 -5.78 -19.75
C VAL A 19 4.14 -6.73 -18.71
N ALA A 20 4.61 -7.98 -18.74
CA ALA A 20 4.36 -8.92 -17.68
C ALA A 20 5.09 -8.35 -16.46
N TRP A 21 4.33 -7.77 -15.51
CA TRP A 21 4.90 -7.39 -14.22
C TRP A 21 5.45 -8.64 -13.55
N SER A 22 6.61 -8.50 -12.92
CA SER A 22 7.31 -9.61 -12.31
C SER A 22 6.62 -10.01 -11.00
N ALA A 23 6.75 -11.28 -10.61
CA ALA A 23 6.33 -11.73 -9.29
C ALA A 23 6.96 -10.88 -8.18
N GLU A 24 8.18 -10.41 -8.38
CA GLU A 24 8.91 -9.52 -7.49
C GLU A 24 8.21 -8.18 -7.25
N GLU A 25 7.58 -7.59 -8.28
CA GLU A 25 6.80 -6.35 -8.10
C GLU A 25 5.55 -6.60 -7.25
N GLY A 26 4.87 -7.72 -7.44
CA GLY A 26 3.75 -8.12 -6.61
C GLY A 26 4.13 -8.29 -5.15
N GLU A 27 5.24 -8.96 -4.88
CA GLU A 27 5.77 -9.13 -3.53
C GLU A 27 6.16 -7.79 -2.89
N ALA A 28 6.75 -6.87 -3.68
CA ALA A 28 7.09 -5.53 -3.19
C ALA A 28 5.85 -4.72 -2.80
N ILE A 29 4.77 -4.79 -3.59
CA ILE A 29 3.49 -4.15 -3.28
C ILE A 29 2.85 -4.76 -2.04
N GLU A 30 2.78 -6.10 -1.96
CA GLU A 30 2.25 -6.78 -0.79
C GLU A 30 3.00 -6.42 0.49
N ARG A 31 4.32 -6.31 0.42
CA ARG A 31 5.16 -5.89 1.54
C ARG A 31 4.80 -4.47 1.99
N THR A 32 4.70 -3.51 1.05
CA THR A 32 4.31 -2.13 1.38
C THR A 32 2.93 -2.08 2.06
N VAL A 33 1.94 -2.83 1.57
CA VAL A 33 0.61 -2.92 2.18
C VAL A 33 0.68 -3.51 3.59
N LYS A 34 1.42 -4.60 3.79
CA LYS A 34 1.59 -5.22 5.10
C LYS A 34 2.28 -4.29 6.10
N GLU A 35 3.35 -3.62 5.68
CA GLU A 35 4.08 -2.66 6.52
C GLU A 35 3.17 -1.50 6.94
N ALA A 36 2.38 -0.95 6.03
CA ALA A 36 1.45 0.13 6.34
C ALA A 36 0.34 -0.33 7.31
N ALA A 37 -0.26 -1.47 7.06
CA ALA A 37 -1.31 -2.01 7.92
C ALA A 37 -0.79 -2.33 9.34
N MET A 38 0.47 -2.73 9.46
CA MET A 38 1.09 -3.05 10.75
C MET A 38 1.78 -1.84 11.42
N ALA A 39 1.76 -0.66 10.79
CA ALA A 39 2.53 0.50 11.25
C ALA A 39 2.19 0.89 12.70
N ALA A 40 0.91 0.93 13.06
CA ALA A 40 0.47 1.25 14.41
C ALA A 40 0.93 0.21 15.46
N ALA A 41 0.91 -1.08 15.10
CA ALA A 41 1.36 -2.16 15.97
C ALA A 41 2.88 -2.08 16.23
N THR A 42 3.68 -1.91 15.18
CA THR A 42 5.14 -1.84 15.27
C THR A 42 5.64 -0.53 15.87
N PHE A 43 4.92 0.57 15.69
CA PHE A 43 5.29 1.88 16.21
C PHE A 43 5.43 1.92 17.73
N SER A 44 4.63 1.15 18.46
CA SER A 44 4.74 1.09 19.92
C SER A 44 6.13 0.65 20.41
N GLU A 45 6.86 -0.07 19.59
CA GLU A 45 8.21 -0.58 19.87
C GLU A 45 9.30 0.29 19.24
N THR A 46 9.11 0.67 17.98
CA THR A 46 10.16 1.34 17.18
C THR A 46 10.22 2.85 17.38
N ARG A 47 9.06 3.50 17.62
CA ARG A 47 8.90 4.97 17.68
C ARG A 47 9.36 5.68 16.41
N ASP A 48 9.47 4.95 15.30
CA ASP A 48 9.98 5.48 14.03
C ASP A 48 8.85 5.97 13.13
N LYS A 49 8.45 7.24 13.29
CA LYS A 49 7.47 7.89 12.43
C LYS A 49 7.93 7.96 10.97
N GLN A 50 9.22 8.13 10.73
CA GLN A 50 9.74 8.24 9.37
C GLN A 50 9.62 6.90 8.63
N ALA A 51 9.79 5.79 9.33
CA ALA A 51 9.56 4.47 8.74
C ALA A 51 8.10 4.27 8.29
N VAL A 52 7.14 4.89 8.97
CA VAL A 52 5.73 4.88 8.55
C VAL A 52 5.53 5.82 7.36
N LEU A 53 5.93 7.07 7.49
CA LEU A 53 5.66 8.11 6.48
C LEU A 53 6.30 7.82 5.12
N LYS A 54 7.41 7.09 5.09
CA LYS A 54 8.07 6.68 3.83
C LYS A 54 7.23 5.70 2.99
N LEU A 55 6.19 5.07 3.56
CA LEU A 55 5.30 4.17 2.84
C LEU A 55 4.27 4.90 1.98
N TYR A 56 4.09 6.20 2.20
CA TYR A 56 3.09 7.03 1.56
C TYR A 56 3.72 8.07 0.63
N THR A 57 3.06 8.35 -0.48
CA THR A 57 3.45 9.47 -1.36
C THR A 57 3.27 10.80 -0.63
N LYS A 58 3.95 11.86 -1.12
CA LYS A 58 3.81 13.19 -0.52
C LYS A 58 2.42 13.78 -0.68
N ASP A 59 1.74 13.39 -1.75
CA ASP A 59 0.39 13.81 -2.12
C ASP A 59 -0.67 12.76 -1.75
N TYR A 60 -0.37 11.90 -0.77
CA TYR A 60 -1.31 10.88 -0.28
C TYR A 60 -2.62 11.50 0.18
N VAL A 61 -3.72 10.90 -0.26
CA VAL A 61 -5.08 11.18 0.20
C VAL A 61 -5.82 9.87 0.34
N GLY A 62 -6.31 9.57 1.52
CA GLY A 62 -7.17 8.43 1.81
C GLY A 62 -8.56 8.86 2.28
N ILE A 63 -9.45 7.92 2.39
CA ILE A 63 -10.76 8.10 3.02
C ILE A 63 -10.93 7.01 4.07
N GLN A 64 -11.11 7.43 5.31
CA GLN A 64 -11.41 6.55 6.43
C GLN A 64 -12.65 7.05 7.15
N ASP A 65 -13.65 6.18 7.33
CA ASP A 65 -14.94 6.51 7.98
C ASP A 65 -15.65 7.74 7.39
N GLY A 66 -15.46 7.99 6.08
CA GLY A 66 -16.02 9.14 5.37
C GLY A 66 -15.22 10.44 5.54
N GLU A 67 -14.15 10.44 6.30
CA GLU A 67 -13.24 11.57 6.47
C GLU A 67 -12.03 11.45 5.57
N THR A 68 -11.51 12.58 5.12
CA THR A 68 -10.27 12.63 4.32
C THR A 68 -9.07 12.47 5.23
N GLU A 69 -8.23 11.49 4.92
CA GLU A 69 -6.94 11.29 5.53
C GLU A 69 -5.82 11.80 4.61
N THR A 70 -4.82 12.45 5.16
CA THR A 70 -3.64 12.94 4.46
C THR A 70 -2.37 12.43 5.13
N ARG A 71 -1.24 12.59 4.46
CA ARG A 71 0.06 12.26 5.06
C ARG A 71 0.33 13.04 6.34
N ASP A 72 -0.11 14.30 6.41
CA ASP A 72 0.02 15.15 7.61
C ASP A 72 -0.87 14.65 8.76
N SER A 73 -2.09 14.17 8.45
CA SER A 73 -2.97 13.59 9.47
C SER A 73 -2.42 12.27 10.02
N ILE A 74 -1.77 11.46 9.18
CA ILE A 74 -1.05 10.26 9.61
C ILE A 74 0.10 10.66 10.56
N GLU A 75 0.92 11.63 10.16
CA GLU A 75 2.04 12.12 10.99
C GLU A 75 1.57 12.61 12.35
N LYS A 76 0.48 13.41 12.36
CA LYS A 76 -0.13 13.90 13.59
C LYS A 76 -0.64 12.75 14.46
N TRP A 77 -1.32 11.77 13.89
CA TRP A 77 -1.83 10.62 14.63
C TRP A 77 -0.70 9.85 15.34
N PHE A 78 0.41 9.60 14.64
CA PHE A 78 1.56 8.95 15.25
C PHE A 78 2.27 9.81 16.30
N ALA A 79 2.27 11.14 16.15
CA ALA A 79 2.80 12.06 17.17
C ALA A 79 1.91 12.04 18.44
N ASP A 80 0.61 12.04 18.28
CA ASP A 80 -0.34 11.94 19.39
C ASP A 80 -0.20 10.57 20.11
N TYR A 81 -0.07 9.48 19.38
CA TYR A 81 0.17 8.16 19.94
C TYR A 81 1.50 8.08 20.69
N GLU A 82 2.58 8.64 20.14
CA GLU A 82 3.88 8.74 20.83
C GLU A 82 3.75 9.51 22.15
N SER A 83 3.02 10.64 22.15
CA SER A 83 2.75 11.41 23.35
C SER A 83 2.04 10.61 24.41
N GLU A 84 1.02 9.83 24.04
CA GLU A 84 0.31 8.94 24.95
C GLU A 84 1.23 7.87 25.55
N LEU A 85 2.07 7.24 24.73
CA LEU A 85 3.02 6.24 25.19
C LEU A 85 4.06 6.81 26.14
N ASN A 86 4.51 8.07 25.90
CA ASN A 86 5.46 8.76 26.78
C ASN A 86 4.86 9.14 28.13
N LYS A 87 3.53 9.28 28.22
CA LYS A 87 2.78 9.47 29.47
C LYS A 87 2.53 8.15 30.22
N GLY A 88 3.04 7.04 29.72
CA GLY A 88 2.88 5.71 30.35
C GLY A 88 1.61 4.96 29.92
N SER A 89 0.99 5.36 28.82
CA SER A 89 -0.15 4.62 28.26
C SER A 89 0.23 3.18 27.93
N THR A 90 -0.65 2.26 28.25
CA THR A 90 -0.52 0.83 27.88
C THR A 90 -1.25 0.49 26.59
N LEU A 91 -1.70 1.52 25.84
CA LEU A 91 -2.35 1.33 24.55
C LEU A 91 -1.42 0.60 23.58
N ARG A 92 -1.94 -0.44 22.96
CA ARG A 92 -1.27 -1.24 21.93
C ARG A 92 -2.25 -1.53 20.82
N PHE A 93 -1.73 -1.62 19.62
CA PHE A 93 -2.51 -2.02 18.47
C PHE A 93 -2.08 -3.41 17.99
N ILE A 94 -3.05 -4.18 17.54
CA ILE A 94 -2.85 -5.42 16.80
C ILE A 94 -3.49 -5.20 15.42
N SER A 95 -2.76 -5.53 14.38
CA SER A 95 -3.25 -5.42 13.01
C SER A 95 -2.82 -6.64 12.21
N ALA A 96 -3.69 -7.08 11.34
CA ALA A 96 -3.40 -8.15 10.39
C ALA A 96 -4.08 -7.86 9.06
N VAL A 97 -3.45 -8.29 7.98
CA VAL A 97 -4.02 -8.29 6.63
C VAL A 97 -3.94 -9.67 6.02
N SER A 98 -4.93 -9.99 5.22
CA SER A 98 -5.05 -11.27 4.52
C SER A 98 -5.68 -11.08 3.15
N ASN A 99 -5.68 -12.14 2.33
CA ASN A 99 -6.33 -12.15 1.01
C ASN A 99 -5.87 -11.00 0.10
N ILE A 100 -4.60 -10.61 0.16
CA ILE A 100 -4.05 -9.53 -0.65
C ILE A 100 -4.10 -9.94 -2.13
N ARG A 101 -4.73 -9.10 -2.94
CA ARG A 101 -4.81 -9.26 -4.40
C ARG A 101 -4.27 -8.00 -5.05
N VAL A 102 -3.26 -8.17 -5.89
CA VAL A 102 -2.55 -7.08 -6.56
C VAL A 102 -2.88 -7.07 -8.05
N ARG A 103 -3.05 -5.86 -8.61
CA ARG A 103 -3.16 -5.62 -10.05
C ARG A 103 -2.25 -4.46 -10.42
N VAL A 104 -1.41 -4.64 -11.43
CA VAL A 104 -0.41 -3.65 -11.87
C VAL A 104 -0.65 -3.30 -13.34
N PRO A 105 -1.49 -2.30 -13.65
CA PRO A 105 -1.71 -1.87 -15.04
C PRO A 105 -0.60 -0.99 -15.62
N GLY A 106 0.46 -0.68 -14.87
CA GLY A 106 1.56 0.18 -15.32
C GLY A 106 2.35 0.78 -14.16
N PRO A 107 2.57 2.10 -14.12
CA PRO A 107 3.30 2.76 -13.02
C PRO A 107 2.47 2.89 -11.74
N THR A 108 1.24 2.45 -11.77
CA THR A 108 0.32 2.37 -10.64
C THR A 108 -0.07 0.93 -10.39
N ALA A 109 -0.50 0.63 -9.18
CA ALA A 109 -1.01 -0.68 -8.78
C ALA A 109 -2.22 -0.52 -7.85
N TRP A 110 -3.11 -1.51 -7.89
CA TRP A 110 -4.22 -1.64 -6.96
C TRP A 110 -3.98 -2.86 -6.09
N ALA A 111 -4.12 -2.69 -4.78
CA ALA A 111 -4.14 -3.79 -3.84
C ALA A 111 -5.46 -3.80 -3.09
N THR A 112 -6.17 -4.93 -3.11
CA THR A 112 -7.35 -5.16 -2.25
C THR A 112 -7.00 -6.22 -1.24
N TYR A 113 -7.44 -6.03 0.00
CA TYR A 113 -7.14 -6.95 1.09
C TYR A 113 -8.17 -6.86 2.20
N ASP A 114 -8.29 -7.93 2.96
CA ASP A 114 -9.06 -7.93 4.20
C ASP A 114 -8.15 -7.50 5.35
N TYR A 115 -8.69 -6.70 6.28
CA TYR A 115 -7.96 -6.24 7.46
C TYR A 115 -8.71 -6.53 8.75
N VAL A 116 -7.95 -6.66 9.82
CA VAL A 116 -8.42 -6.62 11.20
C VAL A 116 -7.52 -5.66 11.97
N PHE A 117 -8.14 -4.79 12.75
CA PHE A 117 -7.44 -3.84 13.61
C PHE A 117 -8.05 -3.87 15.01
N GLN A 118 -7.22 -3.92 16.05
CA GLN A 118 -7.64 -3.95 17.44
C GLN A 118 -6.82 -2.96 18.26
N ALA A 119 -7.49 -2.22 19.14
CA ALA A 119 -6.87 -1.40 20.17
C ALA A 119 -7.03 -2.10 21.53
N ILE A 120 -5.93 -2.30 22.23
CA ILE A 120 -5.87 -2.97 23.52
C ILE A 120 -5.25 -2.03 24.54
N ARG A 121 -5.91 -1.83 25.68
CA ARG A 121 -5.39 -1.05 26.80
C ARG A 121 -5.52 -1.86 28.09
N LYS A 122 -4.44 -1.93 28.87
CA LYS A 122 -4.38 -2.72 30.13
C LYS A 122 -4.76 -4.20 29.96
N GLY A 123 -4.54 -4.74 28.75
CA GLY A 123 -4.90 -6.13 28.42
C GLY A 123 -6.37 -6.33 28.00
N GLU A 124 -7.17 -5.28 27.97
CA GLU A 124 -8.57 -5.32 27.57
C GLU A 124 -8.77 -4.74 26.15
N LEU A 125 -9.67 -5.33 25.38
CA LEU A 125 -10.04 -4.86 24.05
C LEU A 125 -10.89 -3.59 24.19
N GLU A 126 -10.36 -2.43 23.71
CA GLU A 126 -11.09 -1.16 23.68
C GLU A 126 -11.87 -0.94 22.38
N ALA A 127 -11.27 -1.32 21.28
CA ALA A 127 -11.89 -1.18 19.97
C ALA A 127 -11.43 -2.29 19.02
N GLN A 128 -12.30 -2.63 18.10
CA GLN A 128 -11.99 -3.53 16.99
C GLN A 128 -12.68 -3.04 15.74
N ASP A 129 -11.96 -3.09 14.64
CA ASP A 129 -12.48 -2.85 13.30
C ASP A 129 -11.98 -3.93 12.35
N SER A 130 -12.77 -4.24 11.32
CA SER A 130 -12.40 -5.20 10.29
C SER A 130 -13.22 -4.96 9.04
N GLY A 131 -12.63 -5.23 7.91
CA GLY A 131 -13.29 -5.03 6.62
C GLY A 131 -12.39 -5.33 5.46
N GLN A 132 -12.78 -4.81 4.31
CA GLN A 132 -12.00 -4.87 3.09
C GLN A 132 -11.52 -3.46 2.71
N CYS A 133 -10.25 -3.36 2.37
CA CYS A 133 -9.63 -2.13 1.92
C CYS A 133 -9.17 -2.26 0.47
N THR A 134 -9.17 -1.15 -0.26
CA THR A 134 -8.54 -1.02 -1.56
C THR A 134 -7.57 0.14 -1.52
N THR A 135 -6.34 -0.13 -1.89
CA THR A 135 -5.25 0.85 -1.87
C THR A 135 -4.69 1.02 -3.27
N LEU A 136 -4.52 2.28 -3.69
CA LEU A 136 -3.79 2.64 -4.90
C LEU A 136 -2.34 2.92 -4.54
N LEU A 137 -1.42 2.27 -5.25
CA LEU A 137 0.02 2.51 -5.11
C LEU A 137 0.59 3.12 -6.39
N ARG A 138 1.60 3.96 -6.22
CA ARG A 138 2.39 4.55 -7.31
C ARG A 138 3.85 4.13 -7.15
N LYS A 139 4.48 3.79 -8.28
CA LYS A 139 5.91 3.49 -8.30
C LYS A 139 6.71 4.79 -8.39
N GLU A 140 7.56 5.03 -7.40
CA GLU A 140 8.54 6.14 -7.39
C GLU A 140 9.95 5.56 -7.37
N GLY A 141 10.67 5.70 -8.49
CA GLY A 141 11.94 5.01 -8.69
C GLY A 141 11.76 3.48 -8.65
N SER A 142 12.37 2.81 -7.68
CA SER A 142 12.24 1.37 -7.45
C SER A 142 11.23 0.99 -6.35
N THR A 143 10.58 1.98 -5.73
CA THR A 143 9.73 1.78 -4.54
C THR A 143 8.26 1.98 -4.88
N TRP A 144 7.41 1.12 -4.35
CA TRP A 144 5.96 1.27 -4.40
C TRP A 144 5.48 2.01 -3.15
N LEU A 145 4.76 3.12 -3.34
CA LEU A 145 4.23 3.96 -2.26
C LEU A 145 2.71 4.04 -2.35
N ILE A 146 2.06 4.10 -1.21
CA ILE A 146 0.61 4.28 -1.11
C ILE A 146 0.27 5.72 -1.50
N GLN A 147 -0.65 5.86 -2.47
CA GLN A 147 -1.13 7.14 -2.97
C GLN A 147 -2.58 7.41 -2.54
N HIS A 148 -3.40 6.32 -2.41
CA HIS A 148 -4.81 6.41 -2.00
C HIS A 148 -5.27 5.09 -1.38
#